data_5310ccbf47ebe8e207a4c4d273af5600
#
_entry.id   5310ccbf47ebe8e207a4c4d273af5600
#
_cell.length_a   1.000
_cell.length_b   1.000
_cell.length_c   1.000
_cell.angle_alpha   90.00
_cell.angle_beta   90.00
_cell.angle_gamma   90.00
#
_symmetry.space_group_name_H-M   'P 1'
#
loop_
_entity.id
_entity.type
_entity.pdbx_description
1 polymer ?
#
loop_
_entity_poly.entity_id
_entity_poly.type
_entity_poly.pdbx_seq_one_letter_code
_entity_poly.pdbx_strand_id
1 'polypeptide(L)'
;MMCRMVEERTDKTRVLTLYITPRSREAIKPAELIQVSGHHELTLNARRAITILWHQAHLQGVEEGRDYTIEIDDLKPDGHKGYEMVEEAIEALMRTILTLRLPDGKTRRVQFLGGNDLDDPERPAGVLTYSFDKRLVAVLQDSTIWGKIAIPILMAFTSKYAVSLYENLAQLANLTLKTTHEYSLEEFRELLGVPPGRYKTFGELNKHVIKPTVAEVNAIAPFELSLLPVKQGKRVASIKIGWRQKDSEALQEAWKEVQRSKVGRRARLSGTIEHVLDPVPSVHRSRRTNLLG
;
A
#
# COMPACT_ATOMS: atom_id res chain seq x y z
N MET A 1 -18.93 -21.56 -20.03
CA MET A 1 -18.90 -20.57 -18.97
C MET A 1 -18.42 -19.28 -19.59
N MET A 2 -19.36 -18.35 -19.83
CA MET A 2 -19.20 -17.24 -20.78
C MET A 2 -18.40 -16.08 -20.18
N CYS A 3 -17.26 -15.81 -20.81
CA CYS A 3 -16.51 -14.57 -20.66
C CYS A 3 -17.35 -13.44 -21.30
N ARG A 4 -17.91 -12.52 -20.51
CA ARG A 4 -18.52 -11.31 -21.05
C ARG A 4 -17.41 -10.38 -21.51
N MET A 5 -17.23 -10.32 -22.82
CA MET A 5 -16.51 -9.24 -23.49
C MET A 5 -17.35 -7.98 -23.32
N VAL A 6 -16.80 -6.97 -22.71
CA VAL A 6 -17.37 -5.62 -22.68
C VAL A 6 -16.99 -4.97 -23.99
N GLU A 7 -18.02 -4.63 -24.77
CA GLU A 7 -17.90 -4.01 -26.09
C GLU A 7 -17.22 -2.65 -26.06
N GLU A 8 -16.42 -2.42 -27.09
CA GLU A 8 -15.63 -1.25 -27.40
C GLU A 8 -16.45 0.05 -27.52
N ARG A 9 -15.97 1.07 -26.79
CA ARG A 9 -16.07 2.44 -27.30
C ARG A 9 -14.69 2.88 -27.76
N THR A 10 -14.59 3.14 -29.05
CA THR A 10 -13.39 3.57 -29.77
C THR A 10 -12.87 4.90 -29.26
N ASP A 11 -11.86 4.85 -28.40
CA ASP A 11 -10.92 5.97 -28.21
C ASP A 11 -9.49 5.41 -28.19
N LYS A 12 -8.66 5.90 -29.12
CA LYS A 12 -7.38 5.34 -29.54
C LYS A 12 -6.23 5.45 -28.51
N THR A 13 -6.53 5.78 -27.24
CA THR A 13 -5.51 5.95 -26.17
C THR A 13 -5.81 5.17 -24.89
N ARG A 14 -6.65 4.14 -24.94
CA ARG A 14 -7.04 3.39 -23.74
C ARG A 14 -5.91 2.49 -23.28
N VAL A 15 -5.22 2.90 -22.23
CA VAL A 15 -4.27 2.04 -21.49
C VAL A 15 -5.11 1.06 -20.68
N LEU A 16 -5.05 -0.22 -21.03
CA LEU A 16 -5.82 -1.28 -20.36
C LEU A 16 -4.98 -1.96 -19.28
N THR A 17 -5.63 -2.29 -18.20
CA THR A 17 -5.08 -3.17 -17.17
C THR A 17 -4.99 -4.61 -17.70
N LEU A 18 -3.80 -5.23 -17.61
CA LEU A 18 -3.53 -6.54 -18.21
C LEU A 18 -4.33 -7.69 -17.58
N TYR A 19 -4.59 -7.62 -16.28
CA TYR A 19 -5.28 -8.68 -15.54
C TYR A 19 -6.12 -8.09 -14.43
N ILE A 20 -7.41 -8.40 -14.37
CA ILE A 20 -8.35 -7.90 -13.37
C ILE A 20 -8.56 -8.91 -12.23
N THR A 21 -8.34 -10.21 -12.48
CA THR A 21 -8.58 -11.25 -11.47
C THR A 21 -7.42 -11.32 -10.49
N PRO A 22 -7.65 -11.15 -9.16
CA PRO A 22 -6.59 -11.29 -8.17
C PRO A 22 -6.18 -12.75 -8.00
N ARG A 23 -4.89 -12.96 -7.75
CA ARG A 23 -4.39 -14.24 -7.24
C ARG A 23 -4.63 -14.29 -5.73
N SER A 24 -4.52 -15.49 -5.14
CA SER A 24 -4.53 -15.63 -3.68
C SER A 24 -3.53 -14.67 -3.03
N ARG A 25 -4.00 -13.89 -2.04
CA ARG A 25 -3.25 -12.85 -1.32
C ARG A 25 -2.85 -11.62 -2.15
N GLU A 26 -3.52 -11.37 -3.26
CA GLU A 26 -3.41 -10.11 -4.01
C GLU A 26 -4.68 -9.28 -3.82
N ALA A 27 -4.54 -8.03 -3.42
CA ALA A 27 -5.61 -7.05 -3.44
C ALA A 27 -5.65 -6.34 -4.80
N ILE A 28 -6.86 -6.07 -5.29
CA ILE A 28 -7.08 -5.17 -6.41
C ILE A 28 -7.45 -3.80 -5.84
N LYS A 29 -6.71 -2.76 -6.22
CA LYS A 29 -6.94 -1.40 -5.75
C LYS A 29 -7.13 -0.46 -6.93
N PRO A 30 -8.25 0.30 -7.00
CA PRO A 30 -8.49 1.26 -8.07
C PRO A 30 -7.42 2.36 -8.11
N ALA A 31 -7.13 2.85 -9.31
CA ALA A 31 -6.17 3.94 -9.50
C ALA A 31 -6.54 5.17 -8.68
N GLU A 32 -7.81 5.48 -8.57
CA GLU A 32 -8.34 6.60 -7.81
C GLU A 32 -8.02 6.51 -6.32
N LEU A 33 -7.90 5.31 -5.75
CA LEU A 33 -7.43 5.08 -4.37
C LEU A 33 -5.90 5.06 -4.22
N ILE A 34 -5.18 4.86 -5.31
CA ILE A 34 -3.71 4.88 -5.32
C ILE A 34 -3.19 6.30 -5.50
N GLN A 35 -3.83 7.08 -6.40
CA GLN A 35 -3.42 8.42 -6.80
C GLN A 35 -4.19 9.53 -6.09
N VAL A 36 -4.73 9.27 -4.91
CA VAL A 36 -5.50 10.27 -4.16
C VAL A 36 -4.63 11.38 -3.62
N SER A 37 -5.16 12.59 -3.62
CA SER A 37 -4.60 13.74 -2.91
C SER A 37 -5.18 13.89 -1.51
N GLY A 38 -4.40 14.47 -0.58
CA GLY A 38 -4.83 14.71 0.80
C GLY A 38 -4.50 13.58 1.79
N HIS A 39 -3.89 12.50 1.33
CA HIS A 39 -3.59 11.33 2.15
C HIS A 39 -2.30 11.45 3.00
N HIS A 40 -1.66 12.61 3.04
CA HIS A 40 -0.38 12.80 3.75
C HIS A 40 -0.48 12.60 5.27
N GLU A 41 -1.66 12.75 5.85
CA GLU A 41 -1.92 12.50 7.27
C GLU A 41 -2.07 11.02 7.61
N LEU A 42 -2.34 10.17 6.63
CA LEU A 42 -2.47 8.73 6.88
C LEU A 42 -1.21 8.14 7.46
N THR A 43 -1.39 7.34 8.51
CA THR A 43 -0.34 6.50 9.09
C THR A 43 -0.03 5.32 8.17
N LEU A 44 1.05 4.60 8.45
CA LEU A 44 1.38 3.36 7.75
C LEU A 44 0.24 2.33 7.87
N ASN A 45 -0.32 2.19 9.08
CA ASN A 45 -1.37 1.22 9.34
C ASN A 45 -2.68 1.59 8.65
N ALA A 46 -3.04 2.88 8.61
CA ALA A 46 -4.20 3.35 7.87
C ALA A 46 -4.08 3.09 6.35
N ARG A 47 -2.88 3.23 5.77
CA ARG A 47 -2.64 2.91 4.36
C ARG A 47 -2.76 1.43 4.05
N ARG A 48 -2.31 0.56 4.96
CA ARG A 48 -2.51 -0.89 4.84
C ARG A 48 -3.97 -1.24 4.98
N ALA A 49 -4.62 -0.71 6.02
CA ALA A 49 -6.02 -0.97 6.31
C ALA A 49 -6.92 -0.64 5.11
N ILE A 50 -6.80 0.55 4.50
CA ILE A 50 -7.66 0.90 3.35
C ILE A 50 -7.51 -0.06 2.18
N THR A 51 -6.33 -0.59 1.92
CA THR A 51 -6.10 -1.56 0.84
C THR A 51 -6.77 -2.89 1.14
N ILE A 52 -6.68 -3.36 2.39
CA ILE A 52 -7.29 -4.62 2.83
C ILE A 52 -8.81 -4.48 2.91
N LEU A 53 -9.33 -3.38 3.48
CA LEU A 53 -10.76 -3.09 3.55
C LEU A 53 -11.39 -3.02 2.16
N TRP A 54 -10.73 -2.33 1.23
CA TRP A 54 -11.20 -2.28 -0.16
C TRP A 54 -11.21 -3.66 -0.82
N HIS A 55 -10.15 -4.44 -0.63
CA HIS A 55 -10.08 -5.80 -1.17
C HIS A 55 -11.22 -6.68 -0.63
N GLN A 56 -11.47 -6.63 0.68
CA GLN A 56 -12.56 -7.40 1.31
C GLN A 56 -13.93 -6.98 0.77
N ALA A 57 -14.18 -5.68 0.63
CA ALA A 57 -15.41 -5.19 0.01
C ALA A 57 -15.53 -5.61 -1.47
N HIS A 58 -14.43 -5.59 -2.21
CA HIS A 58 -14.40 -6.05 -3.61
C HIS A 58 -14.79 -7.53 -3.73
N LEU A 59 -14.32 -8.39 -2.82
CA LEU A 59 -14.72 -9.80 -2.78
C LEU A 59 -16.19 -10.01 -2.43
N GLN A 60 -16.76 -9.14 -1.61
CA GLN A 60 -18.20 -9.19 -1.23
C GLN A 60 -19.13 -8.52 -2.25
N GLY A 61 -18.57 -7.85 -3.26
CA GLY A 61 -19.30 -7.04 -4.22
C GLY A 61 -19.52 -5.62 -3.74
N VAL A 62 -18.90 -4.65 -4.43
CA VAL A 62 -18.94 -3.23 -4.04
C VAL A 62 -20.27 -2.61 -4.45
N GLU A 63 -21.02 -2.11 -3.46
CA GLU A 63 -22.31 -1.44 -3.63
C GLU A 63 -22.36 -0.15 -2.80
N GLU A 64 -23.11 0.86 -3.30
CA GLU A 64 -23.32 2.11 -2.59
C GLU A 64 -24.15 1.88 -1.32
N GLY A 65 -23.66 2.37 -0.17
CA GLY A 65 -24.36 2.27 1.10
C GLY A 65 -24.35 0.90 1.76
N ARG A 66 -23.58 -0.05 1.23
CA ARG A 66 -23.44 -1.38 1.80
C ARG A 66 -22.42 -1.38 2.95
N ASP A 67 -22.76 -2.11 4.01
CA ASP A 67 -21.85 -2.45 5.09
C ASP A 67 -21.09 -3.75 4.76
N TYR A 68 -19.80 -3.77 5.07
CA TYR A 68 -18.90 -4.89 4.89
C TYR A 68 -18.36 -5.33 6.24
N THR A 69 -17.96 -6.58 6.34
CA THR A 69 -17.36 -7.12 7.54
C THR A 69 -15.98 -7.70 7.27
N ILE A 70 -15.09 -7.58 8.25
CA ILE A 70 -13.74 -8.14 8.21
C ILE A 70 -13.29 -8.53 9.61
N GLU A 71 -12.52 -9.62 9.71
CA GLU A 71 -11.84 -9.97 10.96
C GLU A 71 -10.77 -8.90 11.28
N ILE A 72 -10.77 -8.39 12.51
CA ILE A 72 -9.82 -7.36 12.94
C ILE A 72 -8.37 -7.87 12.82
N ASP A 73 -8.16 -9.17 13.01
CA ASP A 73 -6.85 -9.79 12.89
C ASP A 73 -6.26 -9.67 11.48
N ASP A 74 -7.09 -9.63 10.44
CA ASP A 74 -6.64 -9.43 9.06
C ASP A 74 -6.05 -8.02 8.81
N LEU A 75 -6.38 -7.06 9.67
CA LEU A 75 -5.86 -5.68 9.61
C LEU A 75 -4.56 -5.51 10.41
N LYS A 76 -4.22 -6.46 11.27
CA LYS A 76 -3.03 -6.39 12.13
C LYS A 76 -1.78 -6.87 11.40
N PRO A 77 -0.64 -6.20 11.58
CA PRO A 77 0.65 -6.78 11.22
C PRO A 77 0.96 -7.99 12.11
N ASP A 78 1.70 -8.97 11.56
CA ASP A 78 2.12 -10.16 12.30
C ASP A 78 2.72 -9.81 13.68
N GLY A 79 2.25 -10.49 14.72
CA GLY A 79 2.74 -10.34 16.09
C GLY A 79 2.10 -9.23 16.92
N HIS A 80 1.20 -8.42 16.36
CA HIS A 80 0.44 -7.42 17.11
C HIS A 80 -0.84 -8.03 17.71
N LYS A 81 -1.05 -7.82 19.03
CA LYS A 81 -2.21 -8.35 19.75
C LYS A 81 -3.27 -7.30 20.10
N GLY A 82 -2.91 -6.00 20.09
CA GLY A 82 -3.80 -4.91 20.49
C GLY A 82 -4.76 -4.47 19.39
N TYR A 83 -5.91 -3.92 19.80
CA TYR A 83 -6.93 -3.32 18.93
C TYR A 83 -6.62 -1.85 18.63
N GLU A 84 -5.90 -1.16 19.51
CA GLU A 84 -5.69 0.28 19.48
C GLU A 84 -5.11 0.75 18.13
N MET A 85 -4.21 -0.05 17.57
CA MET A 85 -3.59 0.28 16.28
C MET A 85 -4.60 0.21 15.12
N VAL A 86 -5.57 -0.71 15.18
CA VAL A 86 -6.63 -0.81 14.15
C VAL A 86 -7.60 0.35 14.33
N GLU A 87 -8.01 0.63 15.55
CA GLU A 87 -8.88 1.76 15.89
C GLU A 87 -8.28 3.09 15.42
N GLU A 88 -7.02 3.38 15.74
CA GLU A 88 -6.30 4.57 15.24
C GLU A 88 -6.25 4.63 13.71
N ALA A 89 -6.08 3.49 13.05
CA ALA A 89 -6.06 3.43 11.59
C ALA A 89 -7.45 3.73 10.99
N ILE A 90 -8.52 3.18 11.55
CA ILE A 90 -9.89 3.42 11.13
C ILE A 90 -10.28 4.89 11.36
N GLU A 91 -10.00 5.45 12.54
CA GLU A 91 -10.22 6.86 12.80
C GLU A 91 -9.46 7.77 11.82
N ALA A 92 -8.21 7.44 11.50
CA ALA A 92 -7.44 8.21 10.52
C ALA A 92 -8.09 8.17 9.13
N LEU A 93 -8.66 7.03 8.72
CA LEU A 93 -9.39 6.90 7.46
C LEU A 93 -10.69 7.72 7.46
N MET A 94 -11.40 7.77 8.57
CA MET A 94 -12.63 8.56 8.72
C MET A 94 -12.36 10.07 8.76
N ARG A 95 -11.23 10.49 9.31
CA ARG A 95 -10.84 11.92 9.39
C ARG A 95 -10.20 12.46 8.12
N THR A 96 -9.64 11.58 7.27
CA THR A 96 -8.91 12.02 6.08
C THR A 96 -9.87 12.39 4.96
N ILE A 97 -9.77 13.64 4.51
CA ILE A 97 -10.53 14.14 3.37
C ILE A 97 -9.72 13.96 2.10
N LEU A 98 -10.25 13.16 1.19
CA LEU A 98 -9.72 12.97 -0.14
C LEU A 98 -10.21 14.04 -1.10
N THR A 99 -9.36 14.45 -2.01
CA THR A 99 -9.72 15.33 -3.11
C THR A 99 -9.58 14.58 -4.43
N LEU A 100 -10.71 14.34 -5.08
CA LEU A 100 -10.80 13.64 -6.36
C LEU A 100 -11.12 14.63 -7.47
N ARG A 101 -10.42 14.52 -8.60
CA ARG A 101 -10.79 15.26 -9.81
C ARG A 101 -11.71 14.39 -10.65
N LEU A 102 -12.91 14.91 -10.96
CA LEU A 102 -13.89 14.22 -11.77
C LEU A 102 -13.64 14.51 -13.28
N PRO A 103 -14.10 13.64 -14.18
CA PRO A 103 -13.97 13.83 -15.64
C PRO A 103 -14.60 15.12 -16.14
N ASP A 104 -15.63 15.64 -15.46
CA ASP A 104 -16.29 16.90 -15.77
C ASP A 104 -15.55 18.15 -15.27
N GLY A 105 -14.32 17.96 -14.73
CA GLY A 105 -13.47 19.03 -14.20
C GLY A 105 -13.80 19.48 -12.77
N LYS A 106 -14.85 18.94 -12.16
CA LYS A 106 -15.20 19.25 -10.78
C LYS A 106 -14.25 18.58 -9.78
N THR A 107 -14.14 19.19 -8.61
CA THR A 107 -13.45 18.64 -7.46
C THR A 107 -14.46 18.04 -6.49
N ARG A 108 -14.29 16.77 -6.14
CA ARG A 108 -15.09 16.08 -5.13
C ARG A 108 -14.24 15.85 -3.89
N ARG A 109 -14.79 16.20 -2.72
CA ARG A 109 -14.18 15.90 -1.42
C ARG A 109 -15.00 14.83 -0.73
N VAL A 110 -14.34 13.76 -0.28
CA VAL A 110 -14.96 12.60 0.36
C VAL A 110 -14.05 12.08 1.45
N GLN A 111 -14.59 11.27 2.36
CA GLN A 111 -13.81 10.45 3.28
C GLN A 111 -13.56 9.07 2.69
N PHE A 112 -12.63 8.31 3.27
CA PHE A 112 -12.49 6.90 2.88
C PHE A 112 -13.68 6.07 3.36
N LEU A 113 -14.04 6.21 4.63
CA LEU A 113 -15.09 5.45 5.27
C LEU A 113 -16.28 6.36 5.58
N GLY A 114 -17.49 5.86 5.32
CA GLY A 114 -18.75 6.51 5.67
C GLY A 114 -19.18 6.23 7.11
N GLY A 115 -18.78 5.07 7.64
CA GLY A 115 -19.05 4.67 9.02
C GLY A 115 -18.35 3.36 9.37
N ASN A 116 -18.32 3.04 10.66
CA ASN A 116 -17.82 1.76 11.17
C ASN A 116 -18.45 1.45 12.53
N ASP A 117 -18.60 0.16 12.81
CA ASP A 117 -18.92 -0.37 14.12
C ASP A 117 -17.79 -1.30 14.55
N LEU A 118 -17.17 -0.96 15.67
CA LEU A 118 -16.19 -1.79 16.36
C LEU A 118 -16.87 -2.43 17.57
N ASP A 119 -16.51 -3.66 17.83
CA ASP A 119 -16.99 -4.38 19.01
C ASP A 119 -16.53 -3.72 20.31
N ASP A 120 -17.29 -4.00 21.37
CA ASP A 120 -16.91 -3.65 22.74
C ASP A 120 -15.50 -4.18 23.08
N PRO A 121 -14.55 -3.32 23.45
CA PRO A 121 -13.20 -3.75 23.84
C PRO A 121 -13.17 -4.77 24.97
N GLU A 122 -14.21 -4.81 25.84
CA GLU A 122 -14.33 -5.77 26.94
C GLU A 122 -14.85 -7.14 26.48
N ARG A 123 -15.50 -7.22 25.32
CA ARG A 123 -16.06 -8.47 24.75
C ARG A 123 -15.89 -8.48 23.23
N PRO A 124 -14.67 -8.46 22.73
CA PRO A 124 -14.45 -8.35 21.28
C PRO A 124 -14.89 -9.62 20.55
N ALA A 125 -15.85 -9.53 19.64
CA ALA A 125 -16.14 -10.58 18.67
C ALA A 125 -15.06 -10.67 17.58
N GLY A 126 -14.17 -9.68 17.54
CA GLY A 126 -13.06 -9.66 16.60
C GLY A 126 -13.44 -9.22 15.20
N VAL A 127 -14.63 -8.67 15.01
CA VAL A 127 -15.16 -8.26 13.70
C VAL A 127 -15.31 -6.74 13.63
N LEU A 128 -14.87 -6.16 12.54
CA LEU A 128 -15.13 -4.77 12.17
C LEU A 128 -16.22 -4.74 11.09
N THR A 129 -17.30 -4.00 11.33
CA THR A 129 -18.27 -3.63 10.31
C THR A 129 -17.95 -2.22 9.81
N TYR A 130 -17.92 -2.00 8.49
CA TYR A 130 -17.57 -0.71 7.91
C TYR A 130 -18.27 -0.47 6.58
N SER A 131 -18.44 0.81 6.23
CA SER A 131 -18.91 1.22 4.90
C SER A 131 -18.01 2.30 4.32
N PHE A 132 -17.93 2.36 2.99
CA PHE A 132 -17.26 3.46 2.30
C PHE A 132 -18.18 4.67 2.14
N ASP A 133 -17.58 5.87 2.01
CA ASP A 133 -18.34 7.04 1.57
C ASP A 133 -19.03 6.73 0.23
N LYS A 134 -20.34 6.91 0.16
CA LYS A 134 -21.12 6.59 -1.03
C LYS A 134 -20.66 7.30 -2.30
N ARG A 135 -20.16 8.54 -2.16
CA ARG A 135 -19.64 9.32 -3.30
C ARG A 135 -18.28 8.80 -3.76
N LEU A 136 -17.52 8.18 -2.86
CA LEU A 136 -16.27 7.49 -3.20
C LEU A 136 -16.59 6.21 -3.96
N VAL A 137 -17.52 5.39 -3.47
CA VAL A 137 -17.94 4.15 -4.14
C VAL A 137 -18.34 4.41 -5.59
N ALA A 138 -19.15 5.44 -5.85
CA ALA A 138 -19.59 5.80 -7.20
C ALA A 138 -18.41 6.08 -8.17
N VAL A 139 -17.28 6.67 -7.66
CA VAL A 139 -16.10 6.90 -8.48
C VAL A 139 -15.31 5.60 -8.68
N LEU A 140 -15.22 4.76 -7.65
CA LEU A 140 -14.42 3.54 -7.68
C LEU A 140 -15.05 2.42 -8.52
N GLN A 141 -16.38 2.38 -8.63
CA GLN A 141 -17.11 1.43 -9.49
C GLN A 141 -16.84 1.68 -10.97
N ASP A 142 -16.60 2.94 -11.36
CA ASP A 142 -16.28 3.33 -12.74
C ASP A 142 -14.80 3.17 -13.09
N SER A 143 -13.97 2.72 -12.14
CA SER A 143 -12.53 2.58 -12.35
C SER A 143 -12.22 1.53 -13.42
N THR A 144 -11.36 1.89 -14.34
CA THR A 144 -10.87 1.02 -15.42
C THR A 144 -9.39 0.67 -15.28
N ILE A 145 -8.72 1.29 -14.31
CA ILE A 145 -7.28 1.11 -14.06
C ILE A 145 -7.08 0.63 -12.63
N TRP A 146 -6.38 -0.48 -12.48
CA TRP A 146 -6.22 -1.17 -11.20
C TRP A 146 -4.76 -1.51 -10.93
N GLY A 147 -4.37 -1.41 -9.67
CA GLY A 147 -3.10 -1.95 -9.18
C GLY A 147 -3.32 -3.32 -8.51
N LYS A 148 -2.41 -4.24 -8.76
CA LYS A 148 -2.35 -5.54 -8.05
C LYS A 148 -1.37 -5.43 -6.91
N ILE A 149 -1.87 -5.52 -5.70
CA ILE A 149 -1.11 -5.30 -4.47
C ILE A 149 -0.95 -6.63 -3.74
N ALA A 150 0.27 -7.15 -3.69
CA ALA A 150 0.54 -8.35 -2.89
C ALA A 150 0.46 -8.00 -1.39
N ILE A 151 -0.54 -8.54 -0.70
CA ILE A 151 -0.80 -8.26 0.72
C ILE A 151 0.41 -8.57 1.61
N PRO A 152 1.13 -9.70 1.46
CA PRO A 152 2.32 -9.96 2.27
C PRO A 152 3.42 -8.90 2.09
N ILE A 153 3.61 -8.39 0.86
CA ILE A 153 4.56 -7.32 0.58
C ILE A 153 4.10 -6.00 1.20
N LEU A 154 2.81 -5.66 1.04
CA LEU A 154 2.20 -4.48 1.65
C LEU A 154 2.42 -4.46 3.17
N MET A 155 2.16 -5.60 3.83
CA MET A 155 2.32 -5.75 5.28
C MET A 155 3.79 -5.74 5.72
N ALA A 156 4.73 -6.06 4.84
CA ALA A 156 6.17 -6.08 5.15
C ALA A 156 6.81 -4.69 5.17
N PHE A 157 6.26 -3.67 4.50
CA PHE A 157 6.83 -2.31 4.50
C PHE A 157 6.88 -1.70 5.91
N THR A 158 7.89 -0.87 6.16
CA THR A 158 8.05 -0.13 7.43
C THR A 158 7.79 1.37 7.27
N SER A 159 7.68 1.84 6.03
CA SER A 159 7.47 3.24 5.69
C SER A 159 6.16 3.46 4.94
N LYS A 160 5.37 4.46 5.36
CA LYS A 160 4.17 4.87 4.61
C LYS A 160 4.49 5.37 3.20
N TYR A 161 5.67 5.94 3.01
CA TYR A 161 6.15 6.40 1.70
C TYR A 161 6.46 5.21 0.77
N ALA A 162 7.00 4.13 1.35
CA ALA A 162 7.28 2.91 0.59
C ALA A 162 5.99 2.21 0.15
N VAL A 163 4.97 2.19 1.01
CA VAL A 163 3.63 1.70 0.62
C VAL A 163 3.07 2.49 -0.55
N SER A 164 3.08 3.84 -0.47
CA SER A 164 2.56 4.68 -1.57
C SER A 164 3.30 4.46 -2.88
N LEU A 165 4.62 4.41 -2.84
CA LEU A 165 5.43 4.18 -4.04
C LEU A 165 5.21 2.78 -4.60
N TYR A 166 5.12 1.76 -3.75
CA TYR A 166 4.85 0.39 -4.16
C TYR A 166 3.49 0.24 -4.84
N GLU A 167 2.42 0.79 -4.25
CA GLU A 167 1.08 0.75 -4.82
C GLU A 167 1.02 1.44 -6.19
N ASN A 168 1.64 2.61 -6.30
CA ASN A 168 1.73 3.33 -7.56
C ASN A 168 2.47 2.53 -8.64
N LEU A 169 3.62 1.94 -8.29
CA LEU A 169 4.37 1.10 -9.21
C LEU A 169 3.63 -0.19 -9.57
N ALA A 170 2.93 -0.81 -8.64
CA ALA A 170 2.11 -1.99 -8.92
C ALA A 170 0.99 -1.66 -9.91
N GLN A 171 0.41 -0.47 -9.84
CA GLN A 171 -0.52 0.03 -10.85
C GLN A 171 0.17 0.24 -12.20
N LEU A 172 1.28 0.99 -12.24
CA LEU A 172 1.99 1.31 -13.48
C LEU A 172 2.55 0.04 -14.16
N ALA A 173 3.08 -0.91 -13.39
CA ALA A 173 3.60 -2.17 -13.89
C ALA A 173 2.50 -3.09 -14.44
N ASN A 174 1.25 -2.88 -14.04
CA ASN A 174 0.09 -3.59 -14.55
C ASN A 174 -0.49 -2.97 -15.85
N LEU A 175 0.06 -1.83 -16.28
CA LEU A 175 -0.30 -1.20 -17.56
C LEU A 175 0.53 -1.77 -18.68
N THR A 176 -0.09 -1.93 -19.85
CA THR A 176 0.61 -2.36 -21.07
C THR A 176 1.64 -1.34 -21.52
N LEU A 177 2.82 -1.79 -21.88
CA LEU A 177 3.85 -1.04 -22.59
C LEU A 177 4.53 0.13 -21.83
N LYS A 178 4.30 0.28 -20.53
CA LYS A 178 5.00 1.31 -19.72
C LYS A 178 6.09 0.69 -18.88
N THR A 179 7.31 1.20 -18.99
CA THR A 179 8.46 0.89 -18.12
C THR A 179 9.04 2.14 -17.47
N THR A 180 8.52 3.31 -17.84
CA THR A 180 8.93 4.59 -17.26
C THR A 180 7.73 5.52 -17.10
N HIS A 181 7.81 6.40 -16.11
CA HIS A 181 6.86 7.49 -15.90
C HIS A 181 7.58 8.70 -15.32
N GLU A 182 7.13 9.91 -15.64
CA GLU A 182 7.68 11.14 -15.12
C GLU A 182 6.60 11.93 -14.37
N TYR A 183 6.94 12.34 -13.15
CA TYR A 183 6.12 13.20 -12.30
C TYR A 183 6.82 14.53 -12.12
N SER A 184 6.09 15.64 -12.07
CA SER A 184 6.62 16.86 -11.49
C SER A 184 7.05 16.58 -10.03
N LEU A 185 7.97 17.38 -9.50
CA LEU A 185 8.42 17.20 -8.12
C LEU A 185 7.26 17.32 -7.13
N GLU A 186 6.28 18.18 -7.40
CA GLU A 186 5.11 18.38 -6.55
C GLU A 186 4.18 17.15 -6.60
N GLU A 187 3.83 16.66 -7.78
CA GLU A 187 3.04 15.43 -7.93
C GLU A 187 3.72 14.24 -7.25
N PHE A 188 5.06 14.13 -7.34
CA PHE A 188 5.79 13.06 -6.69
C PHE A 188 5.76 13.16 -5.16
N ARG A 189 5.85 14.37 -4.61
CA ARG A 189 5.66 14.61 -3.17
C ARG A 189 4.26 14.23 -2.71
N GLU A 190 3.26 14.61 -3.48
CA GLU A 190 1.86 14.28 -3.21
C GLU A 190 1.62 12.77 -3.28
N LEU A 191 2.12 12.09 -4.33
CA LEU A 191 2.06 10.65 -4.49
C LEU A 191 2.65 9.91 -3.27
N LEU A 192 3.78 10.35 -2.76
CA LEU A 192 4.37 9.77 -1.56
C LEU A 192 3.60 10.12 -0.28
N GLY A 193 2.76 11.15 -0.31
CA GLY A 193 2.08 11.70 0.86
C GLY A 193 3.05 12.40 1.79
N VAL A 194 3.93 13.20 1.23
CA VAL A 194 4.82 14.08 2.00
C VAL A 194 4.01 15.27 2.52
N PRO A 195 3.97 15.53 3.83
CA PRO A 195 3.20 16.65 4.37
C PRO A 195 3.66 17.99 3.78
N PRO A 196 2.73 18.93 3.54
CA PRO A 196 3.07 20.28 3.11
C PRO A 196 4.09 20.94 4.06
N GLY A 197 5.07 21.64 3.49
CA GLY A 197 6.10 22.34 4.27
C GLY A 197 7.19 21.45 4.89
N ARG A 198 7.10 20.12 4.83
CA ARG A 198 8.15 19.21 5.27
C ARG A 198 9.16 18.99 4.14
N TYR A 199 10.44 18.79 4.51
CA TYR A 199 11.54 18.55 3.55
C TYR A 199 11.56 19.60 2.43
N LYS A 200 11.79 20.86 2.80
CA LYS A 200 11.65 22.03 1.89
C LYS A 200 12.61 21.97 0.70
N THR A 201 13.78 21.38 0.87
CA THR A 201 14.76 21.23 -0.22
C THR A 201 14.68 19.83 -0.83
N PHE A 202 15.05 19.70 -2.11
CA PHE A 202 15.17 18.39 -2.74
C PHE A 202 16.22 17.50 -2.02
N GLY A 203 17.29 18.11 -1.51
CA GLY A 203 18.33 17.37 -0.76
C GLY A 203 17.77 16.68 0.48
N GLU A 204 16.96 17.39 1.27
CA GLU A 204 16.28 16.83 2.45
C GLU A 204 15.27 15.75 2.06
N LEU A 205 14.41 16.03 1.05
CA LEU A 205 13.45 15.07 0.53
C LEU A 205 14.15 13.80 0.06
N ASN A 206 15.22 13.94 -0.71
CA ASN A 206 15.98 12.81 -1.22
C ASN A 206 16.61 11.98 -0.10
N LYS A 207 17.24 12.65 0.89
CA LYS A 207 17.93 12.00 2.00
C LYS A 207 16.97 11.26 2.94
N HIS A 208 15.87 11.89 3.30
CA HIS A 208 15.00 11.41 4.37
C HIS A 208 13.79 10.62 3.87
N VAL A 209 13.38 10.79 2.61
CA VAL A 209 12.21 10.13 2.03
C VAL A 209 12.61 9.27 0.84
N ILE A 210 13.12 9.87 -0.26
CA ILE A 210 13.26 9.15 -1.53
C ILE A 210 14.23 7.97 -1.41
N LYS A 211 15.48 8.20 -0.99
CA LYS A 211 16.49 7.13 -0.90
C LYS A 211 16.05 5.96 -0.01
N PRO A 212 15.56 6.18 1.24
CA PRO A 212 15.09 5.08 2.08
C PRO A 212 13.89 4.34 1.49
N THR A 213 12.96 5.06 0.84
CA THR A 213 11.78 4.50 0.20
C THR A 213 12.16 3.59 -0.97
N VAL A 214 13.04 4.06 -1.86
CA VAL A 214 13.54 3.28 -3.00
C VAL A 214 14.27 2.03 -2.53
N ALA A 215 15.13 2.15 -1.52
CA ALA A 215 15.85 1.02 -0.97
C ALA A 215 14.90 -0.04 -0.41
N GLU A 216 13.87 0.37 0.33
CA GLU A 216 12.89 -0.57 0.89
C GLU A 216 12.03 -1.22 -0.20
N VAL A 217 11.54 -0.46 -1.19
CA VAL A 217 10.78 -1.01 -2.31
C VAL A 217 11.63 -2.01 -3.10
N ASN A 218 12.88 -1.65 -3.43
CA ASN A 218 13.79 -2.55 -4.15
C ASN A 218 14.13 -3.82 -3.36
N ALA A 219 14.14 -3.76 -2.04
CA ALA A 219 14.42 -4.94 -1.23
C ALA A 219 13.30 -5.99 -1.27
N ILE A 220 12.03 -5.56 -1.25
CA ILE A 220 10.91 -6.48 -1.00
C ILE A 220 9.87 -6.57 -2.13
N ALA A 221 9.82 -5.60 -3.05
CA ALA A 221 8.86 -5.63 -4.16
C ALA A 221 9.31 -6.58 -5.30
N PRO A 222 8.38 -7.07 -6.15
CA PRO A 222 8.70 -7.98 -7.25
C PRO A 222 9.36 -7.28 -8.46
N PHE A 223 9.56 -5.99 -8.38
CA PHE A 223 10.20 -5.16 -9.40
C PHE A 223 11.37 -4.37 -8.81
N GLU A 224 12.28 -4.00 -9.67
CA GLU A 224 13.39 -3.11 -9.36
C GLU A 224 13.08 -1.73 -9.95
N LEU A 225 13.31 -0.72 -9.17
CA LEU A 225 12.96 0.67 -9.43
C LEU A 225 14.21 1.52 -9.45
N SER A 226 14.29 2.43 -10.42
CA SER A 226 15.28 3.50 -10.49
C SER A 226 14.59 4.86 -10.56
N LEU A 227 15.17 5.86 -9.91
CA LEU A 227 14.70 7.24 -9.91
C LEU A 227 15.77 8.16 -10.46
N LEU A 228 15.41 8.98 -11.44
CA LEU A 228 16.27 9.98 -12.04
C LEU A 228 15.68 11.38 -11.80
N PRO A 229 16.31 12.25 -10.98
CA PRO A 229 15.92 13.63 -10.87
C PRO A 229 16.23 14.40 -12.15
N VAL A 230 15.23 15.07 -12.70
CA VAL A 230 15.37 15.92 -13.89
C VAL A 230 15.44 17.37 -13.44
N LYS A 231 16.47 18.08 -13.88
CA LYS A 231 16.71 19.49 -13.51
C LYS A 231 16.21 20.44 -14.57
N GLN A 232 15.65 21.56 -14.14
CA GLN A 232 15.44 22.75 -14.93
C GLN A 232 16.29 23.88 -14.33
N GLY A 233 17.37 24.22 -14.99
CA GLY A 233 18.40 25.09 -14.46
C GLY A 233 19.10 24.46 -13.22
N LYS A 234 19.08 25.17 -12.09
CA LYS A 234 19.71 24.71 -10.84
C LYS A 234 18.77 23.87 -9.95
N ARG A 235 17.48 23.78 -10.28
CA ARG A 235 16.47 23.11 -9.43
C ARG A 235 16.00 21.81 -10.07
N VAL A 236 15.67 20.82 -9.24
CA VAL A 236 14.97 19.61 -9.69
C VAL A 236 13.52 19.98 -9.93
N ALA A 237 13.05 19.75 -11.16
CA ALA A 237 11.70 20.06 -11.59
C ALA A 237 10.81 18.81 -11.61
N SER A 238 11.37 17.66 -11.97
CA SER A 238 10.62 16.42 -12.07
C SER A 238 11.46 15.21 -11.64
N ILE A 239 10.80 14.08 -11.45
CA ILE A 239 11.38 12.78 -11.14
C ILE A 239 10.91 11.80 -12.21
N LYS A 240 11.85 11.24 -12.95
CA LYS A 240 11.59 10.13 -13.86
C LYS A 240 11.79 8.81 -13.15
N ILE A 241 10.75 7.98 -13.12
CA ILE A 241 10.77 6.63 -12.54
C ILE A 241 10.93 5.64 -13.68
N GLY A 242 11.85 4.68 -13.51
CA GLY A 242 11.96 3.51 -14.37
C GLY A 242 11.83 2.24 -13.54
N TRP A 243 11.21 1.20 -14.07
CA TRP A 243 11.07 -0.08 -13.38
C TRP A 243 11.22 -1.26 -14.34
N ARG A 244 11.65 -2.38 -13.76
CA ARG A 244 11.71 -3.69 -14.45
C ARG A 244 11.29 -4.80 -13.49
N GLN A 245 10.77 -5.89 -14.02
CA GLN A 245 10.51 -7.08 -13.23
C GLN A 245 11.84 -7.68 -12.78
N LYS A 246 11.89 -8.18 -11.55
CA LYS A 246 13.01 -8.94 -11.04
C LYS A 246 13.06 -10.32 -11.69
N ASP A 247 14.26 -10.85 -11.90
CA ASP A 247 14.46 -12.23 -12.27
C ASP A 247 14.18 -13.18 -11.09
N SER A 248 14.28 -14.48 -11.33
CA SER A 248 13.93 -15.51 -10.35
C SER A 248 14.80 -15.44 -9.09
N GLU A 249 16.09 -15.12 -9.22
CA GLU A 249 17.02 -15.05 -8.09
C GLU A 249 16.71 -13.82 -7.24
N ALA A 250 16.57 -12.64 -7.85
CA ALA A 250 16.21 -11.42 -7.18
C ALA A 250 14.80 -11.48 -6.52
N LEU A 251 13.85 -12.23 -7.11
CA LEU A 251 12.55 -12.49 -6.49
C LEU A 251 12.67 -13.37 -5.24
N GLN A 252 13.53 -14.39 -5.25
CA GLN A 252 13.77 -15.22 -4.07
C GLN A 252 14.40 -14.41 -2.93
N GLU A 253 15.39 -13.57 -3.22
CA GLU A 253 15.99 -12.69 -2.22
C GLU A 253 14.98 -11.68 -1.66
N ALA A 254 14.15 -11.08 -2.52
CA ALA A 254 13.08 -10.20 -2.07
C ALA A 254 12.10 -10.92 -1.14
N TRP A 255 11.72 -12.16 -1.46
CA TRP A 255 10.84 -12.96 -0.62
C TRP A 255 11.48 -13.33 0.72
N LYS A 256 12.76 -13.66 0.75
CA LYS A 256 13.50 -13.86 2.00
C LYS A 256 13.49 -12.61 2.86
N GLU A 257 13.68 -11.42 2.26
CA GLU A 257 13.64 -10.16 3.01
C GLU A 257 12.23 -9.80 3.51
N VAL A 258 11.17 -10.17 2.79
CA VAL A 258 9.78 -10.06 3.28
C VAL A 258 9.58 -10.85 4.57
N GLN A 259 10.15 -12.04 4.65
CA GLN A 259 10.02 -12.95 5.80
C GLN A 259 10.93 -12.59 6.98
N ARG A 260 12.01 -11.83 6.74
CA ARG A 260 12.92 -11.39 7.81
C ARG A 260 12.24 -10.38 8.74
N SER A 261 12.76 -10.32 9.98
CA SER A 261 12.35 -9.30 10.94
C SER A 261 12.46 -7.88 10.34
N LYS A 262 11.44 -7.07 10.57
CA LYS A 262 11.44 -5.65 10.18
C LYS A 262 12.45 -4.85 11.01
N VAL A 263 12.77 -5.32 12.22
CA VAL A 263 13.79 -4.71 13.08
C VAL A 263 15.14 -4.81 12.38
N GLY A 264 15.87 -3.70 12.35
CA GLY A 264 17.19 -3.63 11.69
C GLY A 264 17.16 -3.59 10.15
N ARG A 265 15.98 -3.70 9.48
CA ARG A 265 15.89 -3.64 8.01
C ARG A 265 16.58 -2.41 7.44
N ARG A 266 16.33 -1.23 8.01
CA ARG A 266 16.93 0.02 7.53
C ARG A 266 18.47 -0.02 7.62
N ALA A 267 19.01 -0.60 8.68
CA ALA A 267 20.45 -0.76 8.85
C ALA A 267 21.03 -1.73 7.81
N ARG A 268 20.36 -2.87 7.56
CA ARG A 268 20.76 -3.82 6.50
C ARG A 268 20.74 -3.15 5.11
N LEU A 269 19.72 -2.40 4.78
CA LEU A 269 19.56 -1.72 3.48
C LEU A 269 20.55 -0.55 3.30
N SER A 270 21.02 0.06 4.38
CA SER A 270 22.02 1.13 4.31
C SER A 270 23.47 0.60 4.33
N GLY A 271 23.67 -0.72 4.40
CA GLY A 271 24.99 -1.33 4.52
C GLY A 271 25.66 -1.10 5.90
N THR A 272 24.91 -0.57 6.86
CA THR A 272 25.35 -0.46 8.24
C THR A 272 25.13 -1.83 8.88
N ILE A 273 26.20 -2.60 9.04
CA ILE A 273 26.12 -3.97 9.56
C ILE A 273 25.82 -3.89 11.07
N GLU A 274 24.58 -4.02 11.47
CA GLU A 274 24.25 -4.56 12.77
C GLU A 274 24.23 -6.09 12.64
N HIS A 275 25.16 -6.76 13.26
CA HIS A 275 25.07 -8.20 13.49
C HIS A 275 23.92 -8.44 14.49
N VAL A 276 22.70 -8.50 13.98
CA VAL A 276 21.60 -9.06 14.74
C VAL A 276 21.85 -10.56 14.74
N LEU A 277 22.40 -11.06 15.84
CA LEU A 277 22.45 -12.50 16.09
C LEU A 277 21.00 -12.99 16.07
N ASP A 278 20.71 -13.95 15.20
CA ASP A 278 19.41 -14.62 15.20
C ASP A 278 19.15 -15.11 16.64
N PRO A 279 17.95 -14.89 17.18
CA PRO A 279 17.66 -15.34 18.52
C PRO A 279 17.86 -16.87 18.56
N VAL A 280 18.81 -17.31 19.37
CA VAL A 280 19.07 -18.73 19.60
C VAL A 280 17.73 -19.37 19.98
N PRO A 281 17.28 -20.41 19.25
CA PRO A 281 16.02 -21.09 19.61
C PRO A 281 16.10 -21.52 21.07
N SER A 282 15.16 -21.04 21.88
CA SER A 282 15.07 -21.42 23.27
C SER A 282 14.84 -22.93 23.34
N VAL A 283 15.88 -23.67 23.71
CA VAL A 283 15.78 -25.11 23.95
C VAL A 283 14.87 -25.28 25.15
N HIS A 284 13.64 -25.66 24.93
CA HIS A 284 12.74 -26.10 25.99
C HIS A 284 13.39 -27.31 26.66
N ARG A 285 14.05 -27.08 27.78
CA ARG A 285 14.40 -28.15 28.69
C ARG A 285 13.10 -28.78 29.21
N SER A 286 12.72 -29.93 28.66
CA SER A 286 11.71 -30.78 29.24
C SER A 286 12.18 -31.17 30.61
N ARG A 287 11.47 -30.72 31.67
CA ARG A 287 11.62 -31.25 33.01
C ARG A 287 11.24 -32.73 32.97
N ARG A 288 12.25 -33.61 33.02
CA ARG A 288 12.04 -34.99 33.35
C ARG A 288 11.52 -35.02 34.81
N THR A 289 10.26 -35.32 34.98
CA THR A 289 9.69 -35.74 36.26
C THR A 289 10.26 -37.13 36.54
N ASN A 290 11.20 -37.22 37.48
CA ASN A 290 11.55 -38.47 38.08
C ASN A 290 10.38 -38.94 38.97
N LEU A 291 9.65 -39.92 38.49
CA LEU A 291 8.80 -40.77 39.31
C LEU A 291 9.70 -41.93 39.84
N LEU A 292 10.15 -41.83 41.05
CA LEU A 292 10.61 -42.92 41.87
C LEU A 292 10.06 -42.68 43.29
N GLY A 293 9.26 -43.60 43.78
CA GLY A 293 8.75 -43.75 45.14
C GLY A 293 7.43 -44.43 45.16
#